data_d9cda50c1a6029c1c24a9763b98693a2
#
_entry.id   d9cda50c1a6029c1c24a9763b98693a2
#
_cell.length_a   1.000
_cell.length_b   1.000
_cell.length_c   1.000
_cell.angle_alpha   90.00
_cell.angle_beta   90.00
_cell.angle_gamma   90.00
#
_symmetry.space_group_name_H-M   'P 1'
#
loop_
_entity.id
_entity.type
_entity.pdbx_description
1 polymer ?
#
loop_
_entity_poly.entity_id
_entity_poly.type
_entity_poly.pdbx_seq_one_letter_code
_entity_poly.pdbx_strand_id
1 'polypeptide(L)'
;YLSEQLSDTRSVFVAKIDGQFCAYVTVKWKSDYKEFGQQNIPEIVDLNVLPEFRRQGIGTFLIHACENTAMERGYSVMGLGVGLTADYGNAQRLYVQLGFLPDGNGIHYKYKAVKYADSVSVDDNLILYFTKKLPSC
;
A
#
# COMPACT_ATOMS: atom_id res chain seq x y z
N TYR A 1 0.55 -12.00 -16.34
CA TYR A 1 0.92 -10.84 -17.16
C TYR A 1 0.80 -9.57 -16.33
N LEU A 2 1.84 -8.76 -16.36
CA LEU A 2 1.93 -7.52 -15.60
C LEU A 2 2.27 -6.38 -16.55
N SER A 3 1.60 -5.24 -16.39
CA SER A 3 1.97 -4.01 -17.08
C SER A 3 2.09 -2.86 -16.10
N GLU A 4 2.93 -1.89 -16.41
CA GLU A 4 3.16 -0.70 -15.60
C GLU A 4 2.90 0.54 -16.43
N GLN A 5 2.18 1.49 -15.83
CA GLN A 5 2.01 2.82 -16.40
C GLN A 5 2.72 3.82 -15.51
N LEU A 6 3.57 4.63 -16.11
CA LEU A 6 4.44 5.55 -15.40
C LEU A 6 3.97 6.99 -15.52
N SER A 7 4.10 7.73 -14.43
CA SER A 7 4.12 9.19 -14.42
C SER A 7 5.23 9.63 -13.46
N ASP A 8 5.51 10.93 -13.37
CA ASP A 8 6.59 11.43 -12.49
C ASP A 8 6.37 11.10 -11.03
N THR A 9 5.10 10.98 -10.59
CA THR A 9 4.75 10.82 -9.18
C THR A 9 4.14 9.48 -8.84
N ARG A 10 3.76 8.69 -9.85
CA ARG A 10 3.05 7.42 -9.65
C ARG A 10 3.45 6.37 -10.66
N SER A 11 3.36 5.12 -10.22
CA SER A 11 3.37 3.96 -11.12
C SER A 11 2.13 3.14 -10.84
N VAL A 12 1.44 2.71 -11.90
CA VAL A 12 0.28 1.82 -11.77
C VAL A 12 0.65 0.48 -12.39
N PHE A 13 0.50 -0.59 -11.60
CA PHE A 13 0.74 -1.96 -12.06
C PHE A 13 -0.61 -2.63 -12.28
N VAL A 14 -0.78 -3.22 -13.45
CA VAL A 14 -2.02 -3.91 -13.83
C VAL A 14 -1.69 -5.37 -14.08
N ALA A 15 -2.43 -6.28 -13.46
CA ALA A 15 -2.29 -7.71 -13.68
C ALA A 15 -3.41 -8.21 -14.59
N LYS A 16 -3.05 -9.07 -15.55
CA LYS A 16 -3.98 -9.71 -16.46
C LYS A 16 -3.71 -11.19 -16.52
N ILE A 17 -4.77 -11.98 -16.64
CA ILE A 17 -4.71 -13.42 -16.86
C ILE A 17 -5.44 -13.71 -18.16
N ASP A 18 -4.75 -14.36 -19.12
CA ASP A 18 -5.29 -14.68 -20.45
C ASP A 18 -5.90 -13.45 -21.14
N GLY A 19 -5.22 -12.29 -21.00
CA GLY A 19 -5.67 -11.03 -21.60
C GLY A 19 -6.79 -10.36 -20.84
N GLN A 20 -7.29 -10.94 -19.77
CA GLN A 20 -8.38 -10.39 -18.97
C GLN A 20 -7.84 -9.63 -17.77
N PHE A 21 -8.32 -8.40 -17.57
CA PHE A 21 -7.98 -7.59 -16.42
C PHE A 21 -8.43 -8.26 -15.13
N CYS A 22 -7.54 -8.37 -14.14
CA CYS A 22 -7.88 -8.99 -12.86
C CYS A 22 -7.54 -8.15 -11.63
N ALA A 23 -6.57 -7.24 -11.71
CA ALA A 23 -6.18 -6.47 -10.53
C ALA A 23 -5.30 -5.28 -10.91
N TYR A 24 -5.22 -4.31 -10.00
CA TYR A 24 -4.26 -3.22 -10.13
C TYR A 24 -3.79 -2.76 -8.76
N VAL A 25 -2.67 -2.03 -8.75
CA VAL A 25 -2.12 -1.37 -7.57
C VAL A 25 -1.36 -0.13 -8.01
N THR A 26 -1.33 0.88 -7.18
CA THR A 26 -0.60 2.11 -7.46
C THR A 26 0.51 2.32 -6.43
N VAL A 27 1.67 2.81 -6.86
CA VAL A 27 2.70 3.31 -5.97
C VAL A 27 2.77 4.83 -6.14
N LYS A 28 2.63 5.56 -5.05
CA LYS A 28 2.91 7.00 -5.00
C LYS A 28 4.36 7.17 -4.57
N TRP A 29 5.21 7.65 -5.48
CA TRP A 29 6.63 7.84 -5.16
C TRP A 29 6.84 8.96 -4.16
N LYS A 30 5.89 9.89 -4.07
CA LYS A 30 5.86 10.91 -3.02
C LYS A 30 4.52 10.80 -2.30
N SER A 31 4.57 10.33 -1.06
CA SER A 31 3.37 10.15 -0.25
C SER A 31 2.86 11.50 0.28
N ASP A 32 1.53 11.63 0.36
CA ASP A 32 0.89 12.76 1.03
C ASP A 32 0.91 12.62 2.55
N TYR A 33 1.21 11.43 3.06
CA TYR A 33 1.39 11.20 4.48
C TYR A 33 2.77 11.76 4.87
N LYS A 34 2.78 12.77 5.71
CA LYS A 34 3.97 13.58 6.02
C LYS A 34 5.15 12.73 6.50
N GLU A 35 4.87 11.77 7.38
CA GLU A 35 5.92 10.91 7.96
C GLU A 35 6.62 10.09 6.88
N PHE A 36 5.90 9.65 5.84
CA PHE A 36 6.51 8.95 4.71
C PHE A 36 7.25 9.93 3.79
N GLY A 37 6.61 11.07 3.50
CA GLY A 37 7.23 12.07 2.61
C GLY A 37 8.56 12.58 3.13
N GLN A 38 8.67 12.80 4.43
CA GLN A 38 9.90 13.29 5.07
C GLN A 38 11.02 12.24 5.06
N GLN A 39 10.68 10.96 5.05
CA GLN A 39 11.65 9.87 5.09
C GLN A 39 11.89 9.25 3.72
N ASN A 40 11.32 9.82 2.68
CA ASN A 40 11.44 9.33 1.31
C ASN A 40 10.94 7.88 1.19
N ILE A 41 9.79 7.59 1.79
CA ILE A 41 9.15 6.29 1.75
C ILE A 41 8.02 6.34 0.72
N PRO A 42 8.09 5.57 -0.39
CA PRO A 42 6.98 5.49 -1.33
C PRO A 42 5.82 4.73 -0.72
N GLU A 43 4.62 5.03 -1.18
CA GLU A 43 3.40 4.48 -0.60
C GLU A 43 2.63 3.65 -1.62
N ILE A 44 2.31 2.40 -1.25
CA ILE A 44 1.39 1.57 -2.01
C ILE A 44 -0.03 2.00 -1.68
N VAL A 45 -0.82 2.30 -2.72
CA VAL A 45 -2.22 2.69 -2.58
C VAL A 45 -3.07 1.92 -3.57
N ASP A 46 -4.37 1.88 -3.33
CA ASP A 46 -5.37 1.39 -4.28
C ASP A 46 -5.12 -0.03 -4.80
N LEU A 47 -4.67 -0.95 -3.92
CA LEU A 47 -4.61 -2.36 -4.30
C LEU A 47 -6.03 -2.90 -4.42
N ASN A 48 -6.38 -3.37 -5.60
CA ASN A 48 -7.71 -3.91 -5.88
C ASN A 48 -7.63 -5.13 -6.78
N VAL A 49 -8.15 -6.25 -6.27
CA VAL A 49 -8.26 -7.50 -7.03
C VAL A 49 -9.75 -7.76 -7.25
N LEU A 50 -10.14 -7.99 -8.51
CA LEU A 50 -11.54 -8.28 -8.82
C LEU A 50 -12.00 -9.56 -8.09
N PRO A 51 -13.28 -9.61 -7.64
CA PRO A 51 -13.76 -10.73 -6.80
C PRO A 51 -13.50 -12.11 -7.38
N GLU A 52 -13.67 -12.28 -8.69
CA GLU A 52 -13.49 -13.58 -9.34
C GLU A 52 -12.02 -14.03 -9.38
N PHE A 53 -11.08 -13.14 -9.11
CA PHE A 53 -9.64 -13.46 -9.11
C PHE A 53 -9.02 -13.46 -7.72
N ARG A 54 -9.82 -13.30 -6.68
CA ARG A 54 -9.31 -13.30 -5.29
C ARG A 54 -8.86 -14.69 -4.87
N ARG A 55 -7.99 -14.73 -3.85
CA ARG A 55 -7.45 -15.97 -3.27
C ARG A 55 -6.57 -16.77 -4.24
N GLN A 56 -5.97 -16.10 -5.22
CA GLN A 56 -5.05 -16.71 -6.18
C GLN A 56 -3.62 -16.14 -6.06
N GLY A 57 -3.35 -15.36 -5.01
CA GLY A 57 -2.03 -14.78 -4.81
C GLY A 57 -1.72 -13.56 -5.67
N ILE A 58 -2.71 -13.00 -6.36
CA ILE A 58 -2.51 -11.86 -7.26
C ILE A 58 -2.12 -10.60 -6.48
N GLY A 59 -2.76 -10.36 -5.33
CA GLY A 59 -2.40 -9.24 -4.47
C GLY A 59 -0.95 -9.31 -4.03
N THR A 60 -0.51 -10.47 -3.59
CA THR A 60 0.89 -10.72 -3.21
C THR A 60 1.83 -10.47 -4.38
N PHE A 61 1.47 -10.97 -5.57
CA PHE A 61 2.25 -10.76 -6.79
C PHE A 61 2.42 -9.27 -7.10
N LEU A 62 1.34 -8.49 -7.01
CA LEU A 62 1.39 -7.05 -7.25
C LEU A 62 2.22 -6.31 -6.21
N ILE A 63 2.09 -6.67 -4.93
CA ILE A 63 2.90 -6.07 -3.87
C ILE A 63 4.39 -6.32 -4.12
N HIS A 64 4.76 -7.55 -4.50
CA HIS A 64 6.15 -7.86 -4.84
C HIS A 64 6.65 -7.06 -6.05
N ALA A 65 5.80 -6.84 -7.05
CA ALA A 65 6.16 -5.99 -8.18
C ALA A 65 6.46 -4.55 -7.73
N CYS A 66 5.65 -4.00 -6.84
CA CYS A 66 5.89 -2.68 -6.26
C CYS A 66 7.22 -2.63 -5.50
N GLU A 67 7.50 -3.64 -4.69
CA GLU A 67 8.72 -3.73 -3.92
C GLU A 67 9.95 -3.81 -4.82
N ASN A 68 9.88 -4.65 -5.86
CA ASN A 68 10.99 -4.79 -6.80
C ASN A 68 11.29 -3.47 -7.52
N THR A 69 10.27 -2.76 -7.97
CA THR A 69 10.44 -1.48 -8.62
C THR A 69 11.01 -0.44 -7.66
N ALA A 70 10.56 -0.43 -6.41
CA ALA A 70 11.09 0.47 -5.40
C ALA A 70 12.57 0.20 -5.13
N MET A 71 12.96 -1.07 -5.02
CA MET A 71 14.37 -1.44 -4.85
C MET A 71 15.22 -1.00 -6.04
N GLU A 72 14.73 -1.18 -7.26
CA GLU A 72 15.43 -0.74 -8.48
C GLU A 72 15.64 0.78 -8.49
N ARG A 73 14.71 1.54 -7.91
CA ARG A 73 14.82 3.00 -7.79
C ARG A 73 15.66 3.45 -6.61
N GLY A 74 16.18 2.51 -5.80
CA GLY A 74 17.05 2.83 -4.67
C GLY A 74 16.34 3.11 -3.36
N TYR A 75 15.04 2.82 -3.26
CA TYR A 75 14.31 2.97 -2.00
C TYR A 75 14.61 1.80 -1.06
N SER A 76 14.72 2.08 0.23
CA SER A 76 15.05 1.07 1.24
C SER A 76 13.86 0.66 2.10
N VAL A 77 12.75 1.40 2.02
CA VAL A 77 11.55 1.14 2.81
C VAL A 77 10.33 1.36 1.93
N MET A 78 9.33 0.50 2.07
CA MET A 78 8.03 0.65 1.41
C MET A 78 6.98 0.89 2.48
N GLY A 79 6.03 1.79 2.22
CA GLY A 79 4.94 2.08 3.12
C GLY A 79 3.57 1.85 2.51
N LEU A 80 2.58 1.74 3.35
CA LEU A 80 1.18 1.72 2.96
C LEU A 80 0.30 2.12 4.14
N GLY A 81 -0.93 2.52 3.83
CA GLY A 81 -1.93 2.78 4.84
C GLY A 81 -3.08 1.80 4.66
N VAL A 82 -3.72 1.41 5.74
CA VAL A 82 -4.87 0.50 5.67
C VAL A 82 -6.00 1.03 6.55
N GLY A 83 -7.23 0.91 6.05
CA GLY A 83 -8.41 1.24 6.84
C GLY A 83 -8.60 0.31 8.02
N LEU A 84 -9.44 0.69 8.96
CA LEU A 84 -9.58 0.00 10.24
C LEU A 84 -10.93 -0.69 10.42
N THR A 85 -11.83 -0.59 9.46
CA THR A 85 -13.10 -1.30 9.53
C THR A 85 -12.94 -2.76 9.09
N ALA A 86 -13.94 -3.58 9.39
CA ALA A 86 -13.85 -5.03 9.16
C ALA A 86 -13.66 -5.42 7.70
N ASP A 87 -14.13 -4.61 6.77
CA ASP A 87 -13.95 -4.85 5.34
C ASP A 87 -12.49 -4.75 4.89
N TYR A 88 -11.61 -4.11 5.68
CA TYR A 88 -10.17 -4.09 5.47
C TYR A 88 -9.44 -5.25 6.16
N GLY A 89 -10.18 -6.14 6.84
CA GLY A 89 -9.56 -7.19 7.65
C GLY A 89 -8.63 -8.10 6.86
N ASN A 90 -9.04 -8.50 5.64
CA ASN A 90 -8.20 -9.34 4.79
C ASN A 90 -6.93 -8.62 4.35
N ALA A 91 -7.04 -7.33 4.01
CA ALA A 91 -5.89 -6.52 3.65
C ALA A 91 -4.93 -6.36 4.82
N GLN A 92 -5.46 -6.09 6.02
CA GLN A 92 -4.64 -5.98 7.23
C GLN A 92 -3.81 -7.25 7.45
N ARG A 93 -4.44 -8.42 7.33
CA ARG A 93 -3.75 -9.70 7.52
C ARG A 93 -2.71 -9.95 6.43
N LEU A 94 -3.05 -9.65 5.18
CA LEU A 94 -2.13 -9.83 4.06
C LEU A 94 -0.85 -9.02 4.28
N TYR A 95 -0.99 -7.75 4.63
CA TYR A 95 0.17 -6.87 4.80
C TYR A 95 1.10 -7.36 5.92
N VAL A 96 0.51 -7.79 7.04
CA VAL A 96 1.31 -8.36 8.14
C VAL A 96 2.03 -9.64 7.68
N GLN A 97 1.35 -10.51 6.95
CA GLN A 97 1.95 -11.73 6.41
C GLN A 97 3.10 -11.44 5.45
N LEU A 98 3.05 -10.32 4.73
CA LEU A 98 4.10 -9.92 3.80
C LEU A 98 5.24 -9.15 4.46
N GLY A 99 5.17 -8.94 5.78
CA GLY A 99 6.25 -8.33 6.55
C GLY A 99 6.07 -6.85 6.83
N PHE A 100 4.92 -6.27 6.53
CA PHE A 100 4.62 -4.88 6.90
C PHE A 100 4.25 -4.82 8.37
N LEU A 101 4.77 -3.82 9.07
CA LEU A 101 4.49 -3.58 10.48
C LEU A 101 3.96 -2.16 10.67
N PRO A 102 3.13 -1.91 11.69
CA PRO A 102 2.71 -0.53 11.99
C PRO A 102 3.93 0.38 12.11
N ASP A 103 3.80 1.60 11.60
CA ASP A 103 4.92 2.54 11.56
C ASP A 103 5.24 3.18 12.92
N GLY A 104 4.41 2.93 13.93
CA GLY A 104 4.64 3.47 15.27
C GLY A 104 4.03 4.85 15.52
N ASN A 105 3.39 5.44 14.53
CA ASN A 105 2.82 6.79 14.66
C ASN A 105 1.32 6.79 15.00
N GLY A 106 0.71 5.63 15.18
CA GLY A 106 -0.70 5.52 15.54
C GLY A 106 -1.64 5.81 14.39
N ILE A 107 -2.91 5.98 14.71
CA ILE A 107 -3.94 6.22 13.70
C ILE A 107 -3.96 7.67 13.26
N HIS A 108 -4.34 7.86 11.98
CA HIS A 108 -4.48 9.17 11.37
C HIS A 108 -5.84 9.31 10.72
N TYR A 109 -6.36 10.51 10.70
CA TYR A 109 -7.61 10.83 9.99
C TYR A 109 -7.32 11.96 9.02
N LYS A 110 -7.49 11.70 7.72
CA LYS A 110 -7.16 12.67 6.66
C LYS A 110 -5.76 13.25 6.86
N TYR A 111 -4.79 12.36 7.07
CA TYR A 111 -3.36 12.67 7.25
C TYR A 111 -3.00 13.35 8.57
N LYS A 112 -3.95 13.54 9.50
CA LYS A 112 -3.67 14.15 10.80
C LYS A 112 -3.68 13.11 11.89
N ALA A 113 -2.68 13.14 12.77
CA ALA A 113 -2.60 12.23 13.90
C ALA A 113 -3.83 12.41 14.80
N VAL A 114 -4.44 11.26 15.16
CA VAL A 114 -5.58 11.24 16.09
C VAL A 114 -5.01 11.06 17.49
N LYS A 115 -5.36 11.97 18.40
CA LYS A 115 -4.86 12.01 19.77
C LYS A 115 -5.94 11.58 20.74
N TYR A 116 -5.53 11.25 21.96
CA TYR A 116 -6.50 10.98 23.02
C TYR A 116 -7.51 12.12 23.14
N ALA A 117 -8.76 11.75 23.36
CA ALA A 117 -9.90 12.66 23.47
C ALA A 117 -10.36 13.29 22.15
N ASP A 118 -9.69 13.02 21.03
CA ASP A 118 -10.19 13.45 19.71
C ASP A 118 -11.43 12.62 19.34
N SER A 119 -12.34 13.25 18.60
CA SER A 119 -13.47 12.58 17.97
C SER A 119 -13.28 12.62 16.47
N VAL A 120 -13.29 11.45 15.83
CA VAL A 120 -13.17 11.33 14.38
C VAL A 120 -14.20 10.32 13.89
N SER A 121 -14.60 10.45 12.62
CA SER A 121 -15.48 9.48 12.00
C SER A 121 -14.74 8.17 11.76
N VAL A 122 -15.46 7.06 11.86
CA VAL A 122 -14.94 5.75 11.45
C VAL A 122 -15.37 5.57 9.99
N ASP A 123 -14.46 5.87 9.08
CA ASP A 123 -14.68 5.78 7.64
C ASP A 123 -13.36 5.43 6.93
N ASP A 124 -13.33 5.50 5.59
CA ASP A 124 -12.16 5.13 4.81
C ASP A 124 -10.96 6.06 5.01
N ASN A 125 -11.16 7.19 5.68
CA ASN A 125 -10.06 8.13 5.96
C ASN A 125 -9.39 7.89 7.31
N LEU A 126 -9.90 6.95 8.10
CA LEU A 126 -9.27 6.53 9.35
C LEU A 126 -8.29 5.42 9.05
N ILE A 127 -6.99 5.71 9.16
CA ILE A 127 -5.92 4.89 8.59
C ILE A 127 -4.87 4.58 9.64
N LEU A 128 -4.36 3.34 9.60
CA LEU A 128 -3.12 2.95 10.28
C LEU A 128 -2.07 2.70 9.20
N TYR A 129 -0.90 3.33 9.36
CA TYR A 129 0.19 3.22 8.38
C TYR A 129 1.19 2.15 8.79
N PHE A 130 1.71 1.45 7.79
CA PHE A 130 2.64 0.35 7.94
C PHE A 130 3.87 0.59 7.08
N THR A 131 5.00 0.05 7.52
CA THR A 131 6.24 0.09 6.73
C THR A 131 6.86 -1.31 6.67
N LYS A 132 7.68 -1.51 5.64
CA LYS A 132 8.48 -2.72 5.47
C LYS A 132 9.85 -2.33 4.95
N LYS A 133 10.89 -2.83 5.59
CA LYS A 133 12.26 -2.68 5.08
C LYS A 133 12.42 -3.57 3.86
N LEU A 134 12.98 -3.00 2.80
CA LEU A 134 13.25 -3.76 1.58
C LEU A 134 14.66 -4.34 1.66
N PRO A 135 14.86 -5.54 1.06
CA PRO A 135 16.20 -6.12 1.00
C PRO A 135 17.18 -5.19 0.29
N SER A 136 18.45 -5.19 0.74
CA SER A 136 19.49 -4.48 0.01
C SER A 136 19.84 -5.25 -1.25
N CYS A 137 20.07 -4.53 -2.33
CA CYS A 137 20.56 -5.13 -3.56
C CYS A 137 22.07 -5.31 -3.51
#